data_a744c3873739c549cd7f546b84b85b56
#
_entry.id   a744c3873739c549cd7f546b84b85b56
#
_cell.length_a   1.000
_cell.length_b   1.000
_cell.length_c   1.000
_cell.angle_alpha   90.00
_cell.angle_beta   90.00
_cell.angle_gamma   90.00
#
_symmetry.space_group_name_H-M   'P 1'
#
loop_
_entity.id
_entity.type
_entity.pdbx_description
1 polymer ?
#
loop_
_entity_poly.entity_id
_entity_poly.type
_entity_poly.pdbx_seq_one_letter_code
_entity_poly.pdbx_strand_id
1 'polypeptide(L)' 'MTELKKVPVKVAAAILGKSEMFVRCGLRYGRLNFGSAVSSNPNKRHVTYSYHISPKLFMEYTGCTAEDIFKTAKSLGAEL' A
#
# COMPACT_ATOMS: atom_id res chain seq x y z
N MET A 1 -2.47 -19.36 -11.72
CA MET A 1 -3.12 -18.56 -10.67
C MET A 1 -2.21 -17.42 -10.25
N THR A 2 -2.72 -16.21 -10.28
CA THR A 2 -1.92 -15.03 -9.93
C THR A 2 -1.93 -14.80 -8.43
N GLU A 3 -0.76 -14.87 -7.83
CA GLU A 3 -0.63 -14.62 -6.41
C GLU A 3 -0.43 -13.13 -6.15
N LEU A 4 -1.15 -12.61 -5.17
CA LEU A 4 -1.06 -11.20 -4.79
C LEU A 4 0.17 -10.98 -3.92
N LYS A 5 1.18 -10.30 -4.46
CA LYS A 5 2.45 -10.08 -3.77
C LYS A 5 2.53 -8.77 -3.00
N LYS A 6 1.83 -7.76 -3.47
CA LYS A 6 1.82 -6.44 -2.83
C LYS A 6 0.55 -5.69 -3.18
N VAL A 7 0.24 -4.69 -2.37
CA VAL A 7 -0.87 -3.78 -2.65
C VAL A 7 -0.26 -2.40 -2.93
N PRO A 8 -0.45 -1.84 -4.14
CA PRO A 8 0.04 -0.48 -4.41
C PRO A 8 -0.61 0.55 -3.49
N VAL A 9 0.13 1.60 -3.14
CA VAL A 9 -0.39 2.68 -2.31
C VAL A 9 -1.68 3.26 -2.89
N LYS A 10 -1.73 3.41 -4.20
CA LYS A 10 -2.90 3.92 -4.91
C LYS A 10 -4.14 3.08 -4.66
N VAL A 11 -3.98 1.76 -4.73
CA VAL A 11 -5.07 0.82 -4.49
C VAL A 11 -5.49 0.85 -3.03
N ALA A 12 -4.52 0.86 -2.12
CA ALA A 12 -4.81 0.92 -0.68
C ALA A 12 -5.59 2.19 -0.34
N ALA A 13 -5.18 3.33 -0.89
CA ALA A 13 -5.86 4.60 -0.65
C ALA A 13 -7.32 4.54 -1.14
N ALA A 14 -7.53 3.98 -2.32
CA ALA A 14 -8.88 3.86 -2.89
C ALA A 14 -9.78 2.98 -2.01
N ILE A 15 -9.27 1.85 -1.56
CA ILE A 15 -10.05 0.93 -0.71
C ILE A 15 -10.35 1.55 0.65
N LEU A 16 -9.39 2.26 1.23
CA LEU A 16 -9.58 2.95 2.50
C LEU A 16 -10.45 4.20 2.40
N GLY A 17 -10.64 4.72 1.18
CA GLY A 17 -11.33 5.98 1.00
C GLY A 17 -10.53 7.17 1.49
N LYS A 18 -9.21 7.09 1.44
CA LYS A 18 -8.29 8.13 1.88
C LYS A 18 -7.35 8.53 0.75
N SER A 19 -6.57 9.59 0.97
CA SER A 19 -5.60 10.02 -0.02
C SER A 19 -4.35 9.11 -0.01
N GLU A 20 -3.59 9.14 -1.09
CA GLU A 20 -2.32 8.42 -1.12
C GLU A 20 -1.34 8.97 -0.09
N MET A 21 -1.38 10.28 0.14
CA MET A 21 -0.55 10.93 1.16
C MET A 21 -0.86 10.37 2.55
N PHE A 22 -2.14 10.14 2.85
CA PHE A 22 -2.55 9.53 4.10
C PHE A 22 -1.90 8.17 4.31
N VAL A 23 -1.91 7.33 3.25
CA VAL A 23 -1.33 5.99 3.31
C VAL A 23 0.19 6.08 3.49
N ARG A 24 0.85 6.92 2.70
CA ARG A 24 2.31 7.08 2.79
C ARG A 24 2.74 7.57 4.18
N CYS A 25 2.07 8.60 4.68
CA CYS A 25 2.39 9.13 6.01
C CYS A 25 2.11 8.11 7.11
N GLY A 26 1.00 7.40 7.00
CA GLY A 26 0.65 6.37 7.97
C GLY A 26 1.68 5.26 8.05
N LEU A 27 2.20 4.84 6.89
CA LEU A 27 3.24 3.80 6.84
C LEU A 27 4.58 4.33 7.35
N ARG A 28 4.94 5.57 7.00
CA ARG A 28 6.20 6.18 7.43
C ARG A 28 6.27 6.35 8.94
N TYR A 29 5.16 6.70 9.56
CA TYR A 29 5.10 6.92 11.00
C TYR A 29 4.64 5.72 11.81
N GLY A 30 4.49 4.57 11.15
CA GLY A 30 4.09 3.34 11.82
C GLY A 30 2.67 3.34 12.35
N ARG A 31 1.81 4.17 11.78
CA ARG A 31 0.40 4.27 12.20
C ARG A 31 -0.49 3.25 11.51
N LEU A 32 -0.06 2.74 10.37
CA LEU A 32 -0.80 1.73 9.62
C LEU A 32 -0.05 0.41 9.72
N ASN A 33 -0.71 -0.63 10.20
CA ASN A 33 -0.07 -1.92 10.53
C ASN A 33 0.03 -2.91 9.38
N PHE A 34 -0.37 -2.51 8.18
CA PHE A 34 -0.40 -3.46 7.06
C PHE A 34 0.81 -3.38 6.13
N GLY A 35 1.79 -2.58 6.49
CA GLY A 35 2.97 -2.47 5.65
C GLY A 35 4.07 -1.66 6.30
N SER A 36 5.05 -1.30 5.49
CA SER A 36 6.19 -0.53 5.96
C SER A 36 6.66 0.46 4.90
N ALA A 37 7.38 1.48 5.34
CA ALA A 37 8.06 2.42 4.47
C ALA A 37 9.54 2.36 4.81
N VAL A 38 10.38 2.13 3.80
CA VAL A 38 11.81 1.99 3.99
C VAL A 38 12.52 3.11 3.25
N SER A 39 13.40 3.81 3.96
CA SER A 39 14.22 4.85 3.38
C SER A 39 15.30 4.21 2.51
N SER A 40 15.34 4.58 1.24
CA SER A 40 16.29 3.98 0.30
C SER A 40 17.69 4.57 0.40
N ASN A 41 17.83 5.79 0.93
CA ASN A 41 19.11 6.47 0.93
C ASN A 41 19.20 7.46 2.08
N PRO A 42 19.45 6.98 3.29
CA PRO A 42 19.42 7.82 4.49
C PRO A 42 20.50 8.91 4.53
N ASN A 43 21.56 8.76 3.72
CA ASN A 43 22.67 9.70 3.70
C ASN A 43 22.55 10.77 2.62
N LYS A 44 21.49 10.74 1.83
CA LYS A 44 21.29 11.72 0.77
C LYS A 44 20.36 12.85 1.22
N ARG A 45 20.54 13.99 0.57
CA ARG A 45 19.74 15.19 0.79
C ARG A 45 18.27 14.95 0.54
N HIS A 46 17.94 14.15 -0.48
CA HIS A 46 16.59 13.78 -0.82
C HIS A 46 16.39 12.32 -0.44
N VAL A 47 15.58 12.11 0.56
CA VAL A 47 15.26 10.76 1.03
C VAL A 47 14.02 10.29 0.30
N THR A 48 14.15 9.21 -0.46
CA THR A 48 12.99 8.55 -1.06
C THR A 48 12.61 7.34 -0.23
N TYR A 49 11.31 7.11 -0.14
CA TYR A 49 10.79 5.96 0.59
C TYR A 49 10.22 4.94 -0.36
N SER A 50 10.51 3.69 -0.10
CA SER A 50 9.86 2.56 -0.77
C SER A 50 8.78 2.03 0.15
N TYR A 51 7.57 1.86 -0.38
CA TYR A 51 6.42 1.42 0.40
C TYR A 51 6.08 -0.01 0.05
N HIS A 52 5.89 -0.82 1.07
CA HIS A 52 5.45 -2.20 0.91
C HIS A 52 4.22 -2.44 1.76
N ILE A 53 3.15 -2.88 1.14
CA ILE A 53 1.91 -3.19 1.83
C ILE A 53 1.68 -4.69 1.69
N SER A 54 1.60 -5.38 2.83
CA SER A 54 1.32 -6.81 2.86
C SER A 54 -0.15 -7.04 2.50
N PRO A 55 -0.44 -7.84 1.46
CA PRO A 55 -1.82 -8.13 1.11
C PRO A 55 -2.59 -8.78 2.26
N LYS A 56 -1.97 -9.72 2.94
CA LYS A 56 -2.60 -10.41 4.05
C LYS A 56 -2.98 -9.45 5.18
N LEU A 57 -2.04 -8.63 5.62
CA LEU A 57 -2.29 -7.67 6.69
C LEU A 57 -3.28 -6.60 6.26
N PHE A 58 -3.21 -6.16 5.01
CA PHE A 58 -4.14 -5.17 4.48
C PHE A 58 -5.56 -5.72 4.45
N MET A 59 -5.73 -6.96 4.01
CA MET A 59 -7.05 -7.60 4.00
C MET A 59 -7.59 -7.78 5.40
N GLU A 60 -6.75 -8.14 6.37
CA GLU A 60 -7.16 -8.23 7.77
C GLU A 60 -7.57 -6.88 8.34
N TYR A 61 -6.82 -5.84 8.00
CA TYR A 61 -7.10 -4.48 8.49
C TYR A 61 -8.41 -3.93 7.93
N THR A 62 -8.64 -4.10 6.64
CA THR A 62 -9.81 -3.52 5.95
C THR A 62 -11.01 -4.44 5.88
N GLY A 63 -10.80 -5.74 6.02
CA GLY A 63 -11.84 -6.73 5.81
C GLY A 63 -12.14 -6.98 4.34
N CYS A 64 -11.36 -6.43 3.42
CA CYS A 64 -11.56 -6.67 1.99
C CYS A 64 -10.96 -8.01 1.57
N THR A 65 -11.33 -8.46 0.36
CA THR A 65 -10.83 -9.71 -0.20
C THR A 65 -9.76 -9.41 -1.25
N ALA A 66 -9.01 -10.44 -1.64
CA ALA A 66 -8.04 -10.32 -2.73
C ALA A 66 -8.74 -9.87 -4.02
N GLU A 67 -9.95 -10.35 -4.24
CA GLU A 67 -10.75 -9.96 -5.41
C GLU A 67 -11.03 -8.46 -5.41
N ASP A 68 -11.35 -7.90 -4.25
CA ASP A 68 -11.57 -6.45 -4.13
C ASP A 68 -10.31 -5.67 -4.51
N ILE A 69 -9.15 -6.16 -4.10
CA ILE A 69 -7.88 -5.53 -4.44
C ILE A 69 -7.64 -5.58 -5.95
N PHE A 70 -7.87 -6.73 -6.57
CA PHE A 70 -7.69 -6.89 -8.02
C PHE A 70 -8.66 -6.00 -8.80
N LYS A 71 -9.93 -5.95 -8.39
CA LYS A 71 -10.94 -5.10 -9.04
C LYS A 71 -10.56 -3.63 -8.95
N THR A 72 -10.14 -3.19 -7.77
CA THR A 72 -9.74 -1.80 -7.57
C THR A 72 -8.52 -1.46 -8.40
N ALA A 73 -7.52 -2.34 -8.41
CA ALA A 73 -6.32 -2.14 -9.21
C ALA A 73 -6.66 -2.01 -10.70
N LYS A 74 -7.53 -2.87 -11.19
CA LYS A 74 -7.96 -2.84 -12.59
C LYS A 74 -8.67 -1.52 -12.91
N SER A 75 -9.54 -1.08 -12.02
CA SER A 75 -10.28 0.17 -12.18
C SER A 75 -9.34 1.38 -12.23
N LEU A 76 -8.27 1.34 -11.47
CA LEU A 76 -7.29 2.42 -11.42
C LEU A 76 -6.18 2.31 -12.46
N GLY A 77 -6.15 1.22 -13.20
CA GLY A 77 -5.06 0.97 -14.13
C GLY A 77 -3.74 0.65 -13.45
N ALA A 78 -3.79 0.20 -12.21
CA ALA A 78 -2.58 -0.15 -11.45
C ALA A 78 -2.15 -1.59 -11.74
N GLU A 79 -0.86 -1.81 -11.80
CA GLU A 79 -0.31 -3.14 -11.96
C GLU A 79 -0.06 -3.78 -10.58
N LEU A 80 -0.31 -5.08 -10.51
CA LEU A 80 -0.09 -5.84 -9.28
C LEU A 80 1.05 -6.83 -9.42
#